data_e63b8e9a0e613e72eb69f7f4d3507763
#
_entry.id   e63b8e9a0e613e72eb69f7f4d3507763
#
_cell.length_a   1.000
_cell.length_b   1.000
_cell.length_c   1.000
_cell.angle_alpha   90.00
_cell.angle_beta   90.00
_cell.angle_gamma   90.00
#
_symmetry.space_group_name_H-M   'P 1'
#
loop_
_entity.id
_entity.type
_entity.pdbx_description
1 polymer ?
#
loop_
_entity_poly.entity_id
_entity_poly.type
_entity_poly.pdbx_seq_one_letter_code
_entity_poly.pdbx_strand_id
1 'polypeptide(L)'
;RYPKLEIPQTLAAGPGPGHTDERVLQAFATAGVADHMQSDVLRGLIECKHMLRELWGTTNIHTFAVAGTGWSGLDAMFSAVMPGDKVVAFSNGTFSSIDALTLRIKAATPDELAEDSLNPLAKSVVVIKAEHGESVSEECIDAALEEHQPKWAFMAHWETGSGRINDIRAFS
;
A
#
# COMPACT_ATOMS: atom_id res chain seq x y z
N ARG A 1 -33.27 7.16 -24.23
CA ARG A 1 -32.15 6.26 -24.61
C ARG A 1 -30.87 7.09 -24.54
N TYR A 2 -29.92 6.73 -23.68
CA TYR A 2 -28.67 7.45 -23.57
C TYR A 2 -27.74 7.09 -24.74
N PRO A 3 -26.98 8.04 -25.30
CA PRO A 3 -26.01 7.74 -26.36
C PRO A 3 -24.95 6.78 -25.84
N LYS A 4 -24.39 5.94 -26.71
CA LYS A 4 -23.29 5.05 -26.37
C LYS A 4 -22.06 5.90 -26.03
N LEU A 5 -21.45 5.64 -24.90
CA LEU A 5 -20.21 6.30 -24.51
C LEU A 5 -19.08 5.83 -25.43
N GLU A 6 -18.45 6.76 -26.11
CA GLU A 6 -17.24 6.51 -26.90
C GLU A 6 -16.03 6.96 -26.05
N ILE A 7 -15.22 5.98 -25.66
CA ILE A 7 -13.99 6.22 -24.88
C ILE A 7 -12.81 6.18 -25.85
N PRO A 8 -12.05 7.28 -26.00
CA PRO A 8 -10.88 7.28 -26.86
C PRO A 8 -9.83 6.29 -26.37
N GLN A 9 -9.22 5.58 -27.30
CA GLN A 9 -8.08 4.70 -27.02
C GLN A 9 -6.84 5.57 -26.71
N THR A 10 -6.39 5.53 -25.46
CA THR A 10 -5.20 6.28 -25.00
C THR A 10 -4.18 5.33 -24.39
N LEU A 11 -2.91 5.57 -24.64
CA LEU A 11 -1.83 4.85 -23.96
C LEU A 11 -1.64 5.44 -22.57
N ALA A 12 -1.96 4.67 -21.54
CA ALA A 12 -1.69 5.05 -20.16
C ALA A 12 -0.31 4.51 -19.76
N ALA A 13 0.67 5.39 -19.62
CA ALA A 13 2.05 5.07 -19.26
C ALA A 13 2.41 5.56 -17.85
N GLY A 14 1.41 5.88 -17.03
CA GLY A 14 1.59 6.30 -15.65
C GLY A 14 1.57 5.11 -14.65
N PRO A 15 1.82 5.39 -13.37
CA PRO A 15 1.83 4.38 -12.32
C PRO A 15 0.44 3.79 -12.00
N GLY A 16 -0.61 4.43 -12.48
CA GLY A 16 -2.00 3.97 -12.37
C GLY A 16 -3.00 5.13 -12.58
N PRO A 17 -4.17 4.84 -13.16
CA PRO A 17 -4.57 3.57 -13.77
C PRO A 17 -3.75 3.24 -15.03
N GLY A 18 -3.50 1.96 -15.25
CA GLY A 18 -2.76 1.44 -16.40
C GLY A 18 -3.64 0.63 -17.35
N HIS A 19 -3.04 0.18 -18.45
CA HIS A 19 -3.71 -0.74 -19.35
C HIS A 19 -3.90 -2.09 -18.69
N THR A 20 -5.11 -2.64 -18.85
CA THR A 20 -5.42 -4.01 -18.48
C THR A 20 -5.13 -4.94 -19.66
N ASP A 21 -4.44 -6.04 -19.42
CA ASP A 21 -4.17 -7.06 -20.44
C ASP A 21 -5.48 -7.55 -21.07
N GLU A 22 -5.49 -7.72 -22.38
CA GLU A 22 -6.68 -8.12 -23.13
C GLU A 22 -7.28 -9.44 -22.65
N ARG A 23 -6.44 -10.39 -22.22
CA ARG A 23 -6.90 -11.68 -21.66
C ARG A 23 -7.70 -11.47 -20.38
N VAL A 24 -7.35 -10.50 -19.55
CA VAL A 24 -8.08 -10.15 -18.33
C VAL A 24 -9.42 -9.51 -18.70
N LEU A 25 -9.43 -8.56 -19.64
CA LEU A 25 -10.66 -7.93 -20.12
C LEU A 25 -11.61 -8.96 -20.72
N GLN A 26 -11.10 -9.90 -21.51
CA GLN A 26 -11.88 -10.99 -22.10
C GLN A 26 -12.45 -11.91 -21.01
N ALA A 27 -11.68 -12.24 -19.98
CA ALA A 27 -12.16 -13.02 -18.85
C ALA A 27 -13.31 -12.32 -18.13
N PHE A 28 -13.22 -11.02 -17.90
CA PHE A 28 -14.33 -10.21 -17.34
C PHE A 28 -15.57 -10.23 -18.25
N ALA A 29 -15.39 -10.09 -19.57
CA ALA A 29 -16.48 -10.06 -20.50
C ALA A 29 -17.22 -11.41 -20.65
N THR A 30 -16.53 -12.51 -20.40
CA THR A 30 -17.07 -13.88 -20.52
C THR A 30 -17.46 -14.50 -19.18
N ALA A 31 -17.09 -13.88 -18.07
CA ALA A 31 -17.45 -14.36 -16.74
C ALA A 31 -18.98 -14.33 -16.56
N GLY A 32 -19.56 -15.49 -16.34
CA GLY A 32 -20.95 -15.60 -15.91
C GLY A 32 -21.09 -15.26 -14.41
N VAL A 33 -22.33 -15.19 -13.97
CA VAL A 33 -22.61 -15.12 -12.52
C VAL A 33 -22.31 -16.49 -11.92
N ALA A 34 -21.31 -16.56 -11.05
CA ALA A 34 -20.96 -17.77 -10.32
C ALA A 34 -21.31 -17.58 -8.84
N ASP A 35 -21.91 -18.61 -8.26
CA ASP A 35 -22.14 -18.64 -6.82
C ASP A 35 -20.79 -18.81 -6.09
N HIS A 36 -20.50 -17.91 -5.17
CA HIS A 36 -19.24 -17.90 -4.39
C HIS A 36 -19.01 -19.18 -3.58
N MET A 37 -20.03 -19.99 -3.35
CA MET A 37 -19.94 -21.28 -2.66
C MET A 37 -19.75 -22.48 -3.61
N GLN A 38 -19.77 -22.27 -4.92
CA GLN A 38 -19.52 -23.35 -5.87
C GLN A 38 -18.07 -23.87 -5.76
N SER A 39 -17.94 -25.19 -5.85
CA SER A 39 -16.63 -25.86 -5.73
C SER A 39 -15.59 -25.36 -6.73
N ASP A 40 -16.01 -25.00 -7.94
CA ASP A 40 -15.11 -24.50 -8.99
C ASP A 40 -14.62 -23.09 -8.68
N VAL A 41 -15.46 -22.23 -8.09
CA VAL A 41 -15.06 -20.89 -7.61
C VAL A 41 -14.07 -21.01 -6.46
N LEU A 42 -14.36 -21.87 -5.49
CA LEU A 42 -13.45 -22.10 -4.36
C LEU A 42 -12.11 -22.67 -4.82
N ARG A 43 -12.12 -23.58 -5.79
CA ARG A 43 -10.88 -24.09 -6.40
C ARG A 43 -10.09 -22.98 -7.07
N GLY A 44 -10.73 -22.12 -7.87
CA GLY A 44 -10.11 -20.98 -8.51
C GLY A 44 -9.46 -20.01 -7.49
N LEU A 45 -10.13 -19.74 -6.36
CA LEU A 45 -9.55 -18.93 -5.28
C LEU A 45 -8.31 -19.57 -4.65
N ILE A 46 -8.32 -20.90 -4.48
CA ILE A 46 -7.16 -21.65 -3.98
C ILE A 46 -6.00 -21.58 -4.99
N GLU A 47 -6.28 -21.75 -6.28
CA GLU A 47 -5.28 -21.63 -7.34
C GLU A 47 -4.68 -20.21 -7.39
N CYS A 48 -5.52 -19.16 -7.31
CA CYS A 48 -5.06 -17.77 -7.21
C CYS A 48 -4.12 -17.57 -6.00
N LYS A 49 -4.45 -18.14 -4.85
CA LYS A 49 -3.60 -18.11 -3.67
C LYS A 49 -2.23 -18.74 -3.93
N HIS A 50 -2.18 -19.88 -4.60
CA HIS A 50 -0.92 -20.54 -4.93
C HIS A 50 -0.09 -19.71 -5.91
N MET A 51 -0.72 -19.18 -6.98
CA MET A 51 -0.04 -18.32 -7.94
C MET A 51 0.51 -17.04 -7.30
N LEU A 52 -0.23 -16.42 -6.37
CA LEU A 52 0.26 -15.25 -5.62
C LEU A 52 1.47 -15.58 -4.76
N ARG A 53 1.47 -16.75 -4.10
CA ARG A 53 2.63 -17.19 -3.31
C ARG A 53 3.85 -17.45 -4.16
N GLU A 54 3.68 -18.05 -5.33
CA GLU A 54 4.74 -18.26 -6.30
C GLU A 54 5.29 -16.94 -6.81
N LEU A 55 4.40 -16.02 -7.23
CA LEU A 55 4.76 -14.70 -7.73
C LEU A 55 5.60 -13.91 -6.71
N TRP A 56 5.28 -14.00 -5.44
CA TRP A 56 5.93 -13.23 -4.37
C TRP A 56 7.04 -14.01 -3.66
N GLY A 57 7.32 -15.23 -4.09
CA GLY A 57 8.37 -16.07 -3.51
C GLY A 57 8.16 -16.37 -2.02
N THR A 58 6.89 -16.48 -1.57
CA THR A 58 6.58 -16.63 -0.15
C THR A 58 5.97 -17.99 0.18
N THR A 59 6.28 -18.51 1.35
CA THR A 59 5.65 -19.71 1.93
C THR A 59 4.49 -19.35 2.88
N ASN A 60 4.20 -18.06 3.08
CA ASN A 60 3.14 -17.63 3.97
C ASN A 60 1.78 -18.18 3.54
N ILE A 61 1.12 -18.90 4.46
CA ILE A 61 -0.19 -19.51 4.21
C ILE A 61 -1.31 -18.48 4.11
N HIS A 62 -1.12 -17.30 4.70
CA HIS A 62 -2.07 -16.19 4.68
C HIS A 62 -1.82 -15.22 3.51
N THR A 63 -1.57 -15.76 2.32
CA THR A 63 -1.46 -15.01 1.07
C THR A 63 -2.75 -15.17 0.29
N PHE A 64 -3.50 -14.10 0.08
CA PHE A 64 -4.78 -14.12 -0.63
C PHE A 64 -5.12 -12.74 -1.20
N ALA A 65 -5.96 -12.72 -2.22
CA ALA A 65 -6.47 -11.48 -2.79
C ALA A 65 -7.67 -10.97 -1.97
N VAL A 66 -7.69 -9.65 -1.73
CA VAL A 66 -8.82 -8.97 -1.10
C VAL A 66 -9.38 -7.96 -2.09
N ALA A 67 -10.69 -7.95 -2.28
CA ALA A 67 -11.35 -6.96 -3.13
C ALA A 67 -11.23 -5.58 -2.50
N GLY A 68 -10.71 -4.62 -3.26
CA GLY A 68 -10.51 -3.25 -2.80
C GLY A 68 -9.52 -2.48 -3.67
N THR A 69 -9.27 -1.24 -3.29
CA THR A 69 -8.22 -0.42 -3.88
C THR A 69 -6.86 -0.72 -3.22
N GLY A 70 -5.76 -0.22 -3.80
CA GLY A 70 -4.44 -0.28 -3.16
C GLY A 70 -4.44 0.34 -1.75
N TRP A 71 -5.26 1.37 -1.51
CA TRP A 71 -5.46 1.95 -0.18
C TRP A 71 -6.03 0.97 0.84
N SER A 72 -6.90 0.04 0.42
CA SER A 72 -7.41 -0.99 1.32
C SER A 72 -6.30 -1.92 1.80
N GLY A 73 -5.33 -2.21 0.93
CA GLY A 73 -4.13 -3.00 1.29
C GLY A 73 -3.23 -2.24 2.26
N LEU A 74 -2.97 -0.96 2.00
CA LEU A 74 -2.20 -0.09 2.91
C LEU A 74 -2.89 0.05 4.28
N ASP A 75 -4.19 0.28 4.31
CA ASP A 75 -4.96 0.39 5.55
C ASP A 75 -4.93 -0.91 6.36
N ALA A 76 -5.02 -2.06 5.69
CA ALA A 76 -4.87 -3.36 6.34
C ALA A 76 -3.48 -3.54 6.97
N MET A 77 -2.42 -3.12 6.28
CA MET A 77 -1.06 -3.14 6.81
C MET A 77 -0.89 -2.16 7.98
N PHE A 78 -1.38 -0.93 7.85
CA PHE A 78 -1.29 0.10 8.90
C PHE A 78 -2.16 -0.22 10.12
N SER A 79 -3.16 -1.08 10.00
CA SER A 79 -3.98 -1.52 11.14
C SER A 79 -3.21 -2.36 12.17
N ALA A 80 -2.00 -2.81 11.83
CA ALA A 80 -1.10 -3.42 12.80
C ALA A 80 -0.47 -2.41 13.78
N VAL A 81 -0.47 -1.13 13.42
CA VAL A 81 0.02 -0.04 14.28
C VAL A 81 -1.04 0.30 15.33
N MET A 82 -0.65 0.22 16.59
CA MET A 82 -1.52 0.50 17.73
C MET A 82 -1.28 1.93 18.26
N PRO A 83 -2.29 2.55 18.88
CA PRO A 83 -2.11 3.85 19.54
C PRO A 83 -0.91 3.86 20.49
N GLY A 84 -0.02 4.84 20.32
CA GLY A 84 1.22 4.98 21.10
C GLY A 84 2.41 4.17 20.62
N ASP A 85 2.25 3.32 19.59
CA ASP A 85 3.40 2.62 19.00
C ASP A 85 4.40 3.64 18.42
N LYS A 86 5.68 3.37 18.64
CA LYS A 86 6.77 4.13 18.00
C LYS A 86 6.91 3.72 16.55
N VAL A 87 6.81 4.70 15.66
CA VAL A 87 6.87 4.49 14.21
C VAL A 87 7.88 5.46 13.60
N VAL A 88 8.70 4.97 12.69
CA VAL A 88 9.47 5.80 11.75
C VAL A 88 8.87 5.63 10.36
N ALA A 89 8.51 6.73 9.71
CA ALA A 89 8.01 6.75 8.35
C ALA A 89 8.95 7.57 7.46
N PHE A 90 9.45 6.96 6.40
CA PHE A 90 10.30 7.62 5.41
C PHE A 90 9.45 8.18 4.28
N SER A 91 9.65 9.47 3.97
CA SER A 91 8.87 10.19 2.96
C SER A 91 9.77 10.91 1.98
N ASN A 92 9.64 10.61 0.70
CA ASN A 92 10.38 11.23 -0.40
C ASN A 92 9.48 11.67 -1.56
N GLY A 93 8.17 11.78 -1.30
CA GLY A 93 7.21 12.24 -2.29
C GLY A 93 5.79 12.39 -1.73
N THR A 94 4.85 12.55 -2.65
CA THR A 94 3.46 12.85 -2.30
C THR A 94 2.78 11.68 -1.58
N PHE A 95 2.88 10.47 -2.13
CA PHE A 95 2.18 9.31 -1.58
C PHE A 95 2.80 8.84 -0.28
N SER A 96 4.11 8.79 -0.18
CA SER A 96 4.79 8.49 1.09
C SER A 96 4.50 9.51 2.20
N SER A 97 4.22 10.77 1.84
CA SER A 97 3.75 11.78 2.80
C SER A 97 2.33 11.48 3.28
N ILE A 98 1.44 11.00 2.41
CA ILE A 98 0.08 10.60 2.78
C ILE A 98 0.12 9.35 3.68
N ASP A 99 0.98 8.38 3.36
CA ASP A 99 1.19 7.19 4.18
C ASP A 99 1.67 7.58 5.60
N ALA A 100 2.65 8.49 5.69
CA ALA A 100 3.14 9.00 6.95
C ALA A 100 2.06 9.73 7.77
N LEU A 101 1.19 10.50 7.12
CA LEU A 101 0.04 11.13 7.76
C LEU A 101 -0.95 10.09 8.28
N THR A 102 -1.26 9.07 7.48
CA THR A 102 -2.15 7.98 7.88
C THR A 102 -1.61 7.23 9.11
N LEU A 103 -0.32 6.93 9.14
CA LEU A 103 0.34 6.32 10.29
C LEU A 103 0.24 7.20 11.54
N ARG A 104 0.40 8.54 11.40
CA ARG A 104 0.23 9.48 12.51
C ARG A 104 -1.19 9.47 13.08
N ILE A 105 -2.19 9.32 12.24
CA ILE A 105 -3.60 9.19 12.67
C ILE A 105 -3.82 7.84 13.37
N LYS A 106 -3.30 6.74 12.81
CA LYS A 106 -3.47 5.39 13.37
C LYS A 106 -2.78 5.21 14.72
N ALA A 107 -1.59 5.78 14.88
CA ALA A 107 -0.81 5.67 16.12
C ALA A 107 -1.23 6.68 17.20
N ALA A 108 -2.12 7.62 16.90
CA ALA A 108 -2.56 8.64 17.85
C ALA A 108 -3.28 8.00 19.06
N THR A 109 -2.89 8.41 20.25
CA THR A 109 -3.52 7.99 21.49
C THR A 109 -4.87 8.70 21.71
N PRO A 110 -5.76 8.19 22.56
CA PRO A 110 -7.00 8.88 22.89
C PRO A 110 -6.81 10.31 23.42
N ASP A 111 -5.74 10.55 24.17
CA ASP A 111 -5.43 11.88 24.71
C ASP A 111 -5.00 12.84 23.59
N GLU A 112 -4.15 12.39 22.65
CA GLU A 112 -3.75 13.17 21.49
C GLU A 112 -4.93 13.47 20.56
N LEU A 113 -5.86 12.55 20.41
CA LEU A 113 -7.11 12.75 19.67
C LEU A 113 -8.03 13.77 20.36
N ALA A 114 -7.99 13.85 21.69
CA ALA A 114 -8.79 14.80 22.47
C ALA A 114 -8.16 16.22 22.46
N GLU A 115 -6.82 16.33 22.43
CA GLU A 115 -6.10 17.62 22.37
C GLU A 115 -6.36 18.38 21.07
N ASP A 116 -6.35 17.67 19.94
CA ASP A 116 -6.60 18.26 18.61
C ASP A 116 -7.45 17.31 17.73
N SER A 117 -8.77 17.45 17.86
CA SER A 117 -9.73 16.64 17.08
C SER A 117 -9.70 16.94 15.58
N LEU A 118 -9.14 18.08 15.16
CA LEU A 118 -9.04 18.49 13.76
C LEU A 118 -7.74 18.04 13.10
N ASN A 119 -6.71 17.75 13.89
CA ASN A 119 -5.40 17.35 13.38
C ASN A 119 -4.70 16.35 14.35
N PRO A 120 -5.31 15.18 14.58
CA PRO A 120 -4.79 14.19 15.53
C PRO A 120 -3.51 13.58 15.00
N LEU A 121 -2.36 14.08 15.44
CA LEU A 121 -1.07 13.62 14.97
C LEU A 121 -0.26 13.02 16.12
N ALA A 122 -0.11 11.69 16.10
CA ALA A 122 0.68 10.98 17.09
C ALA A 122 2.11 11.52 17.18
N LYS A 123 2.53 11.88 18.40
CA LYS A 123 3.90 12.30 18.71
C LYS A 123 4.91 11.15 18.59
N SER A 124 4.41 9.91 18.68
CA SER A 124 5.18 8.67 18.56
C SER A 124 5.59 8.33 17.12
N VAL A 125 5.08 9.06 16.12
CA VAL A 125 5.44 8.85 14.71
C VAL A 125 6.43 9.92 14.25
N VAL A 126 7.64 9.49 13.99
CA VAL A 126 8.70 10.33 13.41
C VAL A 126 8.67 10.20 11.89
N VAL A 127 8.63 11.33 11.19
CA VAL A 127 8.68 11.37 9.72
C VAL A 127 10.04 11.87 9.27
N ILE A 128 10.79 10.98 8.64
CA ILE A 128 12.08 11.31 8.03
C ILE A 128 11.84 11.69 6.57
N LYS A 129 12.16 12.92 6.23
CA LYS A 129 11.95 13.46 4.88
C LYS A 129 13.24 13.48 4.08
N ALA A 130 13.22 12.86 2.91
CA ALA A 130 14.19 13.12 1.86
C ALA A 130 13.63 14.16 0.87
N GLU A 131 14.49 14.71 0.03
CA GLU A 131 14.07 15.61 -1.05
C GLU A 131 13.12 14.88 -2.02
N HIS A 132 12.16 15.63 -2.56
CA HIS A 132 11.16 15.07 -3.48
C HIS A 132 11.84 14.44 -4.71
N GLY A 133 11.58 13.15 -4.91
CA GLY A 133 12.17 12.39 -6.02
C GLY A 133 13.58 11.86 -5.79
N GLU A 134 14.17 12.10 -4.62
CA GLU A 134 15.42 11.46 -4.22
C GLU A 134 15.13 10.17 -3.44
N SER A 135 16.08 9.23 -3.48
CA SER A 135 15.99 8.02 -2.64
C SER A 135 16.35 8.37 -1.19
N VAL A 136 15.71 7.68 -0.26
CA VAL A 136 16.20 7.67 1.12
C VAL A 136 17.49 6.86 1.16
N SER A 137 18.57 7.45 1.67
CA SER A 137 19.87 6.74 1.75
C SER A 137 19.89 5.72 2.88
N GLU A 138 20.74 4.70 2.73
CA GLU A 138 20.93 3.67 3.75
C GLU A 138 21.41 4.28 5.07
N GLU A 139 22.35 5.24 5.00
CA GLU A 139 22.85 5.93 6.19
C GLU A 139 21.74 6.69 6.92
N CYS A 140 20.80 7.28 6.18
CA CYS A 140 19.66 7.97 6.74
C CYS A 140 18.68 7.00 7.42
N ILE A 141 18.48 5.82 6.83
CA ILE A 141 17.65 4.76 7.37
C ILE A 141 18.27 4.25 8.67
N ASP A 142 19.53 3.85 8.64
CA ASP A 142 20.27 3.32 9.80
C ASP A 142 20.27 4.31 10.96
N ALA A 143 20.61 5.57 10.70
CA ALA A 143 20.64 6.62 11.71
C ALA A 143 19.25 6.81 12.36
N ALA A 144 18.19 6.82 11.57
CA ALA A 144 16.83 6.98 12.08
C ALA A 144 16.37 5.76 12.90
N LEU A 145 16.70 4.56 12.47
CA LEU A 145 16.37 3.33 13.22
C LEU A 145 17.15 3.24 14.53
N GLU A 146 18.44 3.62 14.54
CA GLU A 146 19.26 3.66 15.73
C GLU A 146 18.79 4.71 16.73
N GLU A 147 18.50 5.93 16.28
CA GLU A 147 18.09 7.03 17.13
C GLU A 147 16.70 6.79 17.77
N HIS A 148 15.74 6.35 16.95
CA HIS A 148 14.35 6.30 17.40
C HIS A 148 13.92 4.94 17.93
N GLN A 149 14.65 3.85 17.65
CA GLN A 149 14.33 2.48 18.08
C GLN A 149 12.83 2.16 17.88
N PRO A 150 12.30 2.28 16.65
CA PRO A 150 10.87 2.15 16.40
C PRO A 150 10.41 0.69 16.51
N LYS A 151 9.14 0.50 16.85
CA LYS A 151 8.47 -0.80 16.71
C LYS A 151 8.13 -1.09 15.24
N TRP A 152 7.85 -0.04 14.46
CA TRP A 152 7.49 -0.11 13.05
C TRP A 152 8.29 0.90 12.22
N ALA A 153 8.77 0.46 11.08
CA ALA A 153 9.39 1.31 10.08
C ALA A 153 8.67 1.14 8.73
N PHE A 154 8.33 2.24 8.08
CA PHE A 154 7.61 2.25 6.81
C PHE A 154 8.33 3.09 5.78
N MET A 155 8.45 2.54 4.58
CA MET A 155 8.95 3.23 3.39
C MET A 155 8.22 2.73 2.15
N ALA A 156 7.81 3.63 1.28
CA ALA A 156 7.32 3.24 -0.04
C ALA A 156 8.47 2.67 -0.86
N HIS A 157 8.38 1.40 -1.30
CA HIS A 157 9.36 0.84 -2.22
C HIS A 157 9.39 1.65 -3.53
N TRP A 158 8.24 1.99 -4.05
CA TRP A 158 8.08 2.84 -5.22
C TRP A 158 7.21 4.05 -4.88
N GLU A 159 7.80 5.23 -4.86
CA GLU A 159 7.06 6.48 -4.69
C GLU A 159 6.36 6.84 -6.00
N THR A 160 5.05 6.70 -5.98
CA THR A 160 4.19 6.89 -7.16
C THR A 160 4.26 8.30 -7.74
N GLY A 161 4.34 9.33 -6.88
CA GLY A 161 4.32 10.74 -7.30
C GLY A 161 5.58 11.17 -8.04
N SER A 162 6.71 10.52 -7.79
CA SER A 162 8.00 10.83 -8.44
C SER A 162 8.51 9.72 -9.36
N GLY A 163 7.95 8.51 -9.27
CA GLY A 163 8.46 7.33 -9.95
C GLY A 163 9.76 6.78 -9.35
N ARG A 164 10.16 7.28 -8.17
CA ARG A 164 11.40 6.87 -7.52
C ARG A 164 11.27 5.52 -6.84
N ILE A 165 12.26 4.66 -7.02
CA ILE A 165 12.40 3.37 -6.32
C ILE A 165 13.37 3.56 -5.16
N ASN A 166 12.94 3.22 -3.94
CA ASN A 166 13.78 3.16 -2.76
C ASN A 166 14.37 1.74 -2.58
N ASP A 167 15.59 1.66 -2.06
CA ASP A 167 16.20 0.37 -1.75
C ASP A 167 15.68 -0.15 -0.42
N ILE A 168 14.79 -1.15 -0.50
CA ILE A 168 14.20 -1.76 0.70
C ILE A 168 15.11 -2.76 1.40
N ARG A 169 16.29 -3.09 0.84
CA ARG A 169 17.25 -4.02 1.46
C ARG A 169 17.82 -3.45 2.76
N ALA A 170 17.87 -2.14 2.89
CA ALA A 170 18.27 -1.48 4.12
C ALA A 170 17.35 -1.78 5.33
N PHE A 171 16.20 -2.42 5.11
CA PHE A 171 15.29 -2.88 6.17
C PHE A 171 15.46 -4.36 6.55
N SER A 172 16.40 -5.07 5.94
CA SER A 172 16.58 -6.53 6.12
C SER A 172 17.66 -6.89 7.14
#